data_6c3a9f2aedc6dabf49f7044bcfe0adfe
#
_entry.id   6c3a9f2aedc6dabf49f7044bcfe0adfe
#
_cell.length_a   1.000
_cell.length_b   1.000
_cell.length_c   1.000
_cell.angle_alpha   90.00
_cell.angle_beta   90.00
_cell.angle_gamma   90.00
#
_symmetry.space_group_name_H-M   'P 1'
#
loop_
_entity.id
_entity.type
_entity.pdbx_description
1 polymer ?
#
loop_
_entity_poly.entity_id
_entity_poly.type
_entity_poly.pdbx_seq_one_letter_code
_entity_poly.pdbx_strand_id
1 'polypeptide(L)'
;MTASAELRGDELIAKRHLPADPERVWTAFTSPASIAAFWGGSHATVPPESVTVDLRPGGEFALDTRAPDGATRRLRFVYVSITAPHELVFDEPVTGLRTTVTVRPAVDGADLTVHQRRLPPELRIAQAADGLGSILDALATHLQHHEATPEWRTP
;
A
#
# COMPACT_ATOMS: atom_id res chain seq x y z
N MET A 1 -3.22 -18.01 -1.60
CA MET A 1 -1.91 -17.39 -1.39
C MET A 1 -2.07 -16.12 -0.59
N THR A 2 -1.22 -15.90 0.38
CA THR A 2 -1.29 -14.74 1.28
C THR A 2 0.04 -14.04 1.31
N ALA A 3 0.02 -12.79 1.78
CA ALA A 3 1.25 -12.03 1.96
C ALA A 3 2.09 -12.62 3.07
N SER A 4 3.41 -12.55 2.95
CA SER A 4 4.31 -12.82 4.05
C SER A 4 4.72 -11.49 4.66
N ALA A 5 4.78 -11.42 6.00
CA ALA A 5 5.20 -10.22 6.68
C ALA A 5 6.05 -10.61 7.87
N GLU A 6 7.18 -9.90 8.04
CA GLU A 6 8.16 -10.24 9.05
C GLU A 6 8.66 -8.98 9.74
N LEU A 7 8.63 -9.01 11.06
CA LEU A 7 9.15 -7.91 11.88
C LEU A 7 10.57 -8.28 12.35
N ARG A 8 11.52 -7.37 12.08
CA ARG A 8 12.93 -7.55 12.49
C ARG A 8 13.40 -6.26 13.15
N GLY A 9 13.48 -6.25 14.47
CA GLY A 9 13.89 -5.03 15.18
C GLY A 9 12.96 -3.88 14.90
N ASP A 10 13.47 -2.83 14.28
CA ASP A 10 12.69 -1.66 13.89
C ASP A 10 12.30 -1.67 12.41
N GLU A 11 12.38 -2.83 11.75
CA GLU A 11 12.03 -2.96 10.33
C GLU A 11 10.90 -3.98 10.16
N LEU A 12 10.08 -3.70 9.17
CA LEU A 12 8.97 -4.58 8.79
C LEU A 12 9.06 -4.81 7.28
N ILE A 13 9.07 -6.08 6.87
CA ILE A 13 9.16 -6.44 5.46
C ILE A 13 7.99 -7.32 5.10
N ALA A 14 7.22 -6.92 4.10
CA ALA A 14 6.11 -7.71 3.60
C ALA A 14 6.27 -7.94 2.11
N LYS A 15 5.89 -9.14 1.66
CA LYS A 15 6.00 -9.55 0.25
C LYS A 15 4.72 -10.20 -0.22
N ARG A 16 4.37 -9.97 -1.46
CA ARG A 16 3.18 -10.55 -2.06
C ARG A 16 3.35 -10.65 -3.57
N HIS A 17 3.10 -11.83 -4.12
CA HIS A 17 2.94 -11.97 -5.57
C HIS A 17 1.56 -11.45 -5.94
N LEU A 18 1.47 -10.65 -7.02
CA LEU A 18 0.24 -10.02 -7.45
C LEU A 18 -0.10 -10.45 -8.88
N PRO A 19 -1.40 -10.65 -9.17
CA PRO A 19 -1.84 -11.12 -10.50
C PRO A 19 -2.02 -9.94 -11.48
N ALA A 20 -1.02 -9.08 -11.58
CA ALA A 20 -1.07 -7.91 -12.44
C ALA A 20 0.35 -7.51 -12.81
N ASP A 21 0.51 -6.87 -13.96
CA ASP A 21 1.83 -6.41 -14.36
C ASP A 21 2.28 -5.22 -13.49
N PRO A 22 3.57 -4.87 -13.50
CA PRO A 22 4.08 -3.80 -12.65
C PRO A 22 3.37 -2.46 -12.84
N GLU A 23 2.95 -2.14 -14.06
CA GLU A 23 2.28 -0.85 -14.32
C GLU A 23 0.92 -0.78 -13.63
N ARG A 24 0.16 -1.87 -13.64
CA ARG A 24 -1.13 -1.92 -12.96
C ARG A 24 -0.96 -1.84 -11.45
N VAL A 25 0.06 -2.51 -10.91
CA VAL A 25 0.37 -2.42 -9.48
C VAL A 25 0.74 -0.99 -9.13
N TRP A 26 1.58 -0.36 -9.94
CA TRP A 26 1.96 1.04 -9.73
C TRP A 26 0.76 1.96 -9.71
N THR A 27 -0.14 1.80 -10.69
CA THR A 27 -1.34 2.62 -10.78
C THR A 27 -2.20 2.46 -9.52
N ALA A 28 -2.33 1.22 -9.01
CA ALA A 28 -3.11 0.99 -7.80
C ALA A 28 -2.51 1.72 -6.59
N PHE A 29 -1.19 1.76 -6.47
CA PHE A 29 -0.52 2.45 -5.38
C PHE A 29 -0.52 3.97 -5.50
N THR A 30 -0.83 4.50 -6.65
CA THR A 30 -0.75 5.95 -6.88
C THR A 30 -2.09 6.59 -7.25
N SER A 31 -3.15 5.80 -7.36
CA SER A 31 -4.49 6.28 -7.67
C SER A 31 -5.33 6.39 -6.39
N PRO A 32 -5.91 7.57 -6.08
CA PRO A 32 -6.73 7.71 -4.89
C PRO A 32 -7.86 6.70 -4.77
N ALA A 33 -8.57 6.42 -5.84
CA ALA A 33 -9.68 5.47 -5.82
C ALA A 33 -9.20 4.05 -5.48
N SER A 34 -8.07 3.63 -6.05
CA SER A 34 -7.52 2.32 -5.77
C SER A 34 -7.00 2.22 -4.35
N ILE A 35 -6.28 3.25 -3.90
CA ILE A 35 -5.75 3.30 -2.53
C ILE A 35 -6.91 3.17 -1.53
N ALA A 36 -8.01 3.86 -1.75
CA ALA A 36 -9.18 3.76 -0.89
C ALA A 36 -9.74 2.34 -0.84
N ALA A 37 -9.61 1.59 -1.93
CA ALA A 37 -10.15 0.24 -2.02
C ALA A 37 -9.34 -0.77 -1.22
N PHE A 38 -8.01 -0.60 -1.09
CA PHE A 38 -7.21 -1.65 -0.47
C PHE A 38 -6.46 -1.24 0.81
N TRP A 39 -6.20 0.06 1.03
CA TRP A 39 -5.27 0.50 2.09
C TRP A 39 -5.71 0.12 3.50
N GLY A 40 -7.01 0.01 3.73
CA GLY A 40 -7.50 -0.38 5.05
C GLY A 40 -7.27 -1.84 5.38
N GLY A 41 -7.02 -2.68 4.39
CA GLY A 41 -6.91 -4.11 4.58
C GLY A 41 -8.20 -4.69 5.14
N SER A 42 -8.08 -5.62 6.08
CA SER A 42 -9.24 -6.22 6.76
C SER A 42 -9.61 -5.50 8.05
N HIS A 43 -8.85 -4.48 8.46
CA HIS A 43 -8.98 -3.87 9.79
C HIS A 43 -9.62 -2.49 9.77
N ALA A 44 -9.70 -1.84 8.60
CA ALA A 44 -10.21 -0.48 8.53
C ALA A 44 -10.80 -0.22 7.14
N THR A 45 -11.53 0.88 7.04
CA THR A 45 -12.01 1.39 5.77
C THR A 45 -11.37 2.74 5.50
N VAL A 46 -11.29 3.12 4.23
CA VAL A 46 -10.73 4.39 3.82
C VAL A 46 -11.79 5.12 3.00
N PRO A 47 -12.33 6.26 3.50
CA PRO A 47 -13.25 7.04 2.69
C PRO A 47 -12.52 7.55 1.43
N PRO A 48 -13.06 7.30 0.23
CA PRO A 48 -12.35 7.68 -1.00
C PRO A 48 -12.05 9.17 -1.09
N GLU A 49 -12.95 10.01 -0.61
CA GLU A 49 -12.77 11.46 -0.65
C GLU A 49 -11.66 11.95 0.28
N SER A 50 -11.18 11.11 1.20
CA SER A 50 -10.12 11.49 2.12
C SER A 50 -8.72 11.32 1.52
N VAL A 51 -8.60 10.61 0.40
CA VAL A 51 -7.30 10.29 -0.17
C VAL A 51 -6.80 11.40 -1.07
N THR A 52 -5.61 11.91 -0.79
CA THR A 52 -4.93 12.88 -1.64
C THR A 52 -3.58 12.33 -2.05
N VAL A 53 -3.24 12.53 -3.32
CA VAL A 53 -1.96 12.08 -3.87
C VAL A 53 -1.39 13.21 -4.73
N ASP A 54 -0.23 13.72 -4.32
CA ASP A 54 0.54 14.66 -5.11
C ASP A 54 1.85 13.93 -5.48
N LEU A 55 1.83 13.23 -6.61
CA LEU A 55 2.85 12.25 -6.96
C LEU A 55 4.10 12.92 -7.52
N ARG A 56 4.89 13.48 -6.62
CA ARG A 56 6.18 14.09 -6.92
C ARG A 56 7.03 14.09 -5.65
N PRO A 57 8.36 14.11 -5.77
CA PRO A 57 9.19 14.23 -4.58
C PRO A 57 8.82 15.50 -3.81
N GLY A 58 8.61 15.35 -2.51
CA GLY A 58 8.13 16.43 -1.64
C GLY A 58 6.62 16.61 -1.63
N GLY A 59 5.89 15.91 -2.50
CA GLY A 59 4.42 15.96 -2.50
C GLY A 59 3.82 15.15 -1.37
N GLU A 60 2.56 15.43 -1.04
CA GLU A 60 1.87 14.75 0.06
C GLU A 60 1.02 13.60 -0.43
N PHE A 61 1.05 12.51 0.34
CA PHE A 61 0.16 11.38 0.22
C PHE A 61 -0.56 11.25 1.57
N ALA A 62 -1.88 11.40 1.59
CA ALA A 62 -2.63 11.39 2.83
C ALA A 62 -3.97 10.71 2.67
N LEU A 63 -4.46 10.14 3.76
CA LEU A 63 -5.77 9.49 3.77
C LEU A 63 -6.28 9.34 5.20
N ASP A 64 -7.58 9.11 5.33
CA ASP A 64 -8.18 8.76 6.61
C ASP A 64 -8.44 7.26 6.67
N THR A 65 -8.18 6.66 7.84
CA THR A 65 -8.63 5.29 8.11
C THR A 65 -9.71 5.33 9.17
N ARG A 66 -10.73 4.49 8.98
CA ARG A 66 -11.84 4.37 9.93
C ARG A 66 -11.88 2.94 10.45
N ALA A 67 -11.70 2.79 11.75
CA ALA A 67 -11.74 1.49 12.41
C ALA A 67 -13.20 1.03 12.56
N PRO A 68 -13.41 -0.29 12.82
CA PRO A 68 -14.78 -0.81 13.02
C PRO A 68 -15.55 -0.12 14.14
N ASP A 69 -14.87 0.39 15.16
CA ASP A 69 -15.50 1.11 16.27
C ASP A 69 -15.83 2.56 15.92
N GLY A 70 -15.56 2.99 14.70
CA GLY A 70 -15.83 4.35 14.23
C GLY A 70 -14.69 5.32 14.44
N ALA A 71 -13.60 4.93 15.10
CA ALA A 71 -12.46 5.81 15.31
C ALA A 71 -11.81 6.14 13.98
N THR A 72 -11.54 7.42 13.74
CA THR A 72 -10.94 7.91 12.50
C THR A 72 -9.54 8.42 12.78
N ARG A 73 -8.60 8.10 11.89
CA ARG A 73 -7.22 8.52 12.01
C ARG A 73 -6.73 9.05 10.68
N ARG A 74 -6.09 10.23 10.69
CA ARG A 74 -5.48 10.81 9.50
C ARG A 74 -4.04 10.36 9.38
N LEU A 75 -3.68 9.77 8.25
CA LEU A 75 -2.29 9.40 7.94
C LEU A 75 -1.75 10.35 6.89
N ARG A 76 -0.53 10.82 7.09
CA ARG A 76 0.13 11.77 6.19
C ARG A 76 1.54 11.30 5.91
N PHE A 77 1.91 11.30 4.64
CA PHE A 77 3.24 10.90 4.18
C PHE A 77 3.75 11.92 3.19
N VAL A 78 5.07 11.95 3.03
CA VAL A 78 5.73 12.80 2.04
C VAL A 78 6.54 11.90 1.12
N TYR A 79 6.34 12.04 -0.19
CA TYR A 79 7.12 11.27 -1.15
C TYR A 79 8.56 11.72 -1.14
N VAL A 80 9.50 10.75 -1.10
CA VAL A 80 10.93 11.00 -1.11
C VAL A 80 11.50 10.77 -2.51
N SER A 81 11.18 9.62 -3.11
CA SER A 81 11.61 9.34 -4.47
C SER A 81 10.57 8.50 -5.18
N ILE A 82 10.50 8.67 -6.49
CA ILE A 82 9.51 8.03 -7.36
C ILE A 82 10.21 7.56 -8.60
N THR A 83 10.26 6.24 -8.80
CA THR A 83 10.85 5.61 -9.99
C THR A 83 9.80 4.68 -10.59
N ALA A 84 8.90 5.24 -11.38
CA ALA A 84 7.80 4.50 -11.96
C ALA A 84 8.29 3.48 -12.97
N PRO A 85 7.72 2.30 -13.02
CA PRO A 85 6.73 1.74 -12.12
C PRO A 85 7.33 0.82 -11.06
N HIS A 86 8.59 1.00 -10.69
CA HIS A 86 9.35 0.03 -9.92
C HIS A 86 9.56 0.38 -8.45
N GLU A 87 9.71 1.65 -8.11
CA GLU A 87 10.04 1.99 -6.73
C GLU A 87 9.39 3.29 -6.28
N LEU A 88 8.82 3.25 -5.09
CA LEU A 88 8.17 4.40 -4.45
C LEU A 88 8.67 4.46 -3.01
N VAL A 89 9.19 5.62 -2.61
CA VAL A 89 9.67 5.82 -1.23
C VAL A 89 8.92 7.00 -0.63
N PHE A 90 8.36 6.81 0.57
CA PHE A 90 7.70 7.90 1.28
C PHE A 90 7.97 7.79 2.78
N ASP A 91 7.99 8.95 3.43
CA ASP A 91 8.25 9.07 4.85
C ASP A 91 7.01 9.56 5.59
N GLU A 92 6.83 9.09 6.83
CA GLU A 92 5.88 9.66 7.76
C GLU A 92 6.64 10.72 8.58
N PRO A 93 6.27 12.02 8.48
CA PRO A 93 7.14 13.09 9.00
C PRO A 93 7.26 13.13 10.53
N VAL A 94 6.25 12.65 11.27
CA VAL A 94 6.27 12.73 12.73
C VAL A 94 7.23 11.73 13.34
N THR A 95 7.17 10.48 12.88
CA THR A 95 7.97 9.40 13.45
C THR A 95 9.26 9.15 12.68
N GLY A 96 9.33 9.59 11.42
CA GLY A 96 10.45 9.26 10.55
C GLY A 96 10.37 7.89 9.92
N LEU A 97 9.24 7.21 10.08
CA LEU A 97 9.04 5.91 9.45
C LEU A 97 9.18 6.04 7.92
N ARG A 98 10.05 5.22 7.34
CA ARG A 98 10.24 5.22 5.88
C ARG A 98 9.68 3.95 5.28
N THR A 99 8.86 4.11 4.26
CA THR A 99 8.31 3.00 3.50
C THR A 99 8.87 3.00 2.09
N THR A 100 9.41 1.85 1.67
CA THR A 100 9.88 1.62 0.31
C THR A 100 9.00 0.54 -0.31
N VAL A 101 8.36 0.87 -1.42
CA VAL A 101 7.55 -0.08 -2.18
C VAL A 101 8.33 -0.42 -3.44
N THR A 102 8.61 -1.70 -3.64
CA THR A 102 9.34 -2.19 -4.82
C THR A 102 8.44 -3.12 -5.60
N VAL A 103 8.32 -2.89 -6.91
CA VAL A 103 7.50 -3.70 -7.80
C VAL A 103 8.42 -4.27 -8.88
N ARG A 104 8.48 -5.59 -8.97
CA ARG A 104 9.34 -6.28 -9.94
C ARG A 104 8.50 -7.18 -10.84
N PRO A 105 8.81 -7.24 -12.15
CA PRO A 105 8.13 -8.19 -13.03
C PRO A 105 8.36 -9.62 -12.54
N ALA A 106 7.33 -10.43 -12.66
CA ALA A 106 7.39 -11.85 -12.31
C ALA A 106 6.55 -12.63 -13.31
N VAL A 107 6.73 -13.95 -13.31
CA VAL A 107 5.89 -14.82 -14.13
C VAL A 107 4.45 -14.64 -13.66
N ASP A 108 3.56 -14.36 -14.59
CA ASP A 108 2.11 -14.19 -14.33
C ASP A 108 1.80 -13.02 -13.42
N GLY A 109 2.62 -11.96 -13.44
CA GLY A 109 2.29 -10.79 -12.66
C GLY A 109 3.50 -9.99 -12.21
N ALA A 110 3.49 -9.61 -10.92
CA ALA A 110 4.55 -8.83 -10.32
C ALA A 110 4.76 -9.26 -8.88
N ASP A 111 6.00 -9.13 -8.43
CA ASP A 111 6.34 -9.35 -7.02
C ASP A 111 6.47 -8.00 -6.35
N LEU A 112 5.71 -7.84 -5.28
CA LEU A 112 5.66 -6.61 -4.50
C LEU A 112 6.39 -6.82 -3.18
N THR A 113 7.26 -5.87 -2.84
CA THR A 113 7.90 -5.83 -1.52
C THR A 113 7.63 -4.47 -0.91
N VAL A 114 7.17 -4.47 0.34
CA VAL A 114 7.01 -3.25 1.14
C VAL A 114 7.97 -3.37 2.30
N HIS A 115 8.91 -2.45 2.39
CA HIS A 115 9.94 -2.45 3.43
C HIS A 115 9.79 -1.16 4.23
N GLN A 116 9.44 -1.30 5.50
CA GLN A 116 9.31 -0.18 6.42
C GLN A 116 10.49 -0.17 7.36
N ARG A 117 11.10 1.00 7.53
CA ARG A 117 12.28 1.21 8.38
C ARG A 117 11.99 2.28 9.40
N ARG A 118 12.71 2.23 10.51
CA ARG A 118 12.55 3.19 11.62
C ARG A 118 11.14 3.14 12.19
N LEU A 119 10.64 1.91 12.38
CA LEU A 119 9.35 1.72 13.02
C LEU A 119 9.38 2.33 14.42
N PRO A 120 8.39 3.17 14.78
CA PRO A 120 8.27 3.60 16.16
C PRO A 120 8.00 2.41 17.06
N PRO A 121 8.41 2.49 18.35
CA PRO A 121 8.28 1.34 19.26
C PRO A 121 6.87 0.75 19.33
N GLU A 122 5.84 1.58 19.25
CA GLU A 122 4.45 1.13 19.34
C GLU A 122 4.03 0.30 18.13
N LEU A 123 4.77 0.33 17.02
CA LEU A 123 4.48 -0.47 15.84
C LEU A 123 5.38 -1.71 15.73
N ARG A 124 6.27 -1.93 16.69
CA ARG A 124 7.14 -3.13 16.69
C ARG A 124 6.43 -4.30 17.33
N ILE A 125 5.24 -4.63 16.81
CA ILE A 125 4.38 -5.66 17.34
C ILE A 125 3.84 -6.53 16.20
N ALA A 126 3.43 -7.76 16.54
CA ALA A 126 2.94 -8.71 15.54
C ALA A 126 1.73 -8.17 14.78
N GLN A 127 0.86 -7.40 15.44
CA GLN A 127 -0.32 -6.84 14.79
C GLN A 127 0.03 -5.89 13.65
N ALA A 128 1.17 -5.20 13.72
CA ALA A 128 1.59 -4.33 12.63
C ALA A 128 1.95 -5.15 11.38
N ALA A 129 2.61 -6.29 11.56
CA ALA A 129 2.92 -7.19 10.45
C ALA A 129 1.64 -7.76 9.84
N ASP A 130 0.71 -8.20 10.70
CA ASP A 130 -0.58 -8.72 10.22
C ASP A 130 -1.36 -7.65 9.47
N GLY A 131 -1.34 -6.42 9.96
CA GLY A 131 -2.02 -5.31 9.30
C GLY A 131 -1.47 -5.03 7.91
N LEU A 132 -0.14 -4.96 7.80
CA LEU A 132 0.48 -4.74 6.50
C LEU A 132 0.19 -5.90 5.55
N GLY A 133 0.28 -7.14 6.03
CA GLY A 133 -0.05 -8.30 5.22
C GLY A 133 -1.48 -8.26 4.71
N SER A 134 -2.43 -7.84 5.53
CA SER A 134 -3.82 -7.75 5.12
C SER A 134 -4.04 -6.68 4.05
N ILE A 135 -3.28 -5.59 4.10
CA ILE A 135 -3.32 -4.55 3.07
C ILE A 135 -2.88 -5.13 1.73
N LEU A 136 -1.79 -5.89 1.71
CA LEU A 136 -1.28 -6.48 0.47
C LEU A 136 -2.24 -7.54 -0.07
N ASP A 137 -2.89 -8.31 0.80
CA ASP A 137 -3.90 -9.26 0.35
C ASP A 137 -5.13 -8.56 -0.21
N ALA A 138 -5.54 -7.44 0.38
CA ALA A 138 -6.63 -6.62 -0.16
C ALA A 138 -6.26 -6.04 -1.52
N LEU A 139 -5.01 -5.62 -1.70
CA LEU A 139 -4.53 -5.16 -3.00
C LEU A 139 -4.64 -6.27 -4.05
N ALA A 140 -4.23 -7.49 -3.72
CA ALA A 140 -4.34 -8.60 -4.65
C ALA A 140 -5.79 -8.83 -5.07
N THR A 141 -6.71 -8.78 -4.12
CA THR A 141 -8.14 -8.93 -4.40
C THR A 141 -8.64 -7.81 -5.31
N HIS A 142 -8.23 -6.57 -5.02
CA HIS A 142 -8.61 -5.41 -5.82
C HIS A 142 -8.14 -5.57 -7.27
N LEU A 143 -6.91 -6.01 -7.46
CA LEU A 143 -6.35 -6.19 -8.81
C LEU A 143 -7.07 -7.29 -9.58
N GLN A 144 -7.46 -8.37 -8.92
CA GLN A 144 -8.22 -9.44 -9.55
C GLN A 144 -9.59 -8.96 -10.03
N HIS A 145 -10.28 -8.19 -9.20
CA HIS A 145 -11.60 -7.68 -9.55
C HIS A 145 -11.55 -6.73 -10.74
N HIS A 146 -10.57 -5.84 -10.77
CA HIS A 146 -10.45 -4.89 -11.86
C HIS A 146 -10.04 -5.55 -13.16
N GLU A 147 -9.28 -6.63 -13.08
CA GLU A 147 -8.92 -7.39 -14.26
C GLU A 147 -10.12 -8.09 -14.87
N ALA A 148 -11.11 -8.45 -14.08
CA ALA A 148 -12.27 -9.20 -14.53
C ALA A 148 -13.25 -8.36 -15.37
N THR A 149 -13.09 -7.04 -15.42
CA THR A 149 -13.99 -6.15 -16.17
C THR A 149 -13.21 -5.24 -17.10
N PRO A 150 -12.55 -5.81 -18.12
CA PRO A 150 -11.82 -4.99 -19.07
C PRO A 150 -12.79 -4.16 -19.92
N GLU A 151 -12.39 -2.95 -20.23
CA GLU A 151 -13.23 -2.01 -20.96
C GLU A 151 -13.50 -2.44 -22.39
N TRP A 152 -12.68 -3.31 -22.96
CA TRP A 152 -12.94 -3.81 -24.32
C TRP A 152 -14.23 -4.62 -24.40
N ARG A 153 -14.78 -5.03 -23.28
CA ARG A 153 -16.08 -5.69 -23.25
C ARG A 153 -17.22 -4.71 -23.40
N THR A 154 -16.95 -3.47 -23.14
CA THR A 154 -17.97 -2.45 -23.30
C THR A 154 -18.12 -2.16 -24.76
N PRO A 155 -19.31 -2.34 -25.30
CA PRO A 155 -19.54 -2.04 -26.71
C PRO A 155 -19.30 -0.59 -27.03
#